data_da668e13ba2140b1a1412a9d910f7638
#
_entry.id   da668e13ba2140b1a1412a9d910f7638
#
_cell.length_a   1.000
_cell.length_b   1.000
_cell.length_c   1.000
_cell.angle_alpha   90.00
_cell.angle_beta   90.00
_cell.angle_gamma   90.00
#
_symmetry.space_group_name_H-M   'P 1'
#
loop_
_entity.id
_entity.type
_entity.pdbx_description
1 polymer ?
#
loop_
_entity_poly.entity_id
_entity_poly.type
_entity_poly.pdbx_seq_one_letter_code
_entity_poly.pdbx_strand_id
1 'polypeptide(L)'
;EKPKPVLHPTFLFENSEKKITAVTDSTPIIRKLESKFMSRSTIPSNPVLRFLNYLLEDYGDEWGTKFMFHYRWYDDKDIDNAGTLLPLYANSTLTNEELSHKKEKIAQRQLGRVWVVGSNKKTAPLIDQCFKKIISILENNFINFPFLLGSRPSSADFAFFGQLSQLVGFDPTP
;
A
#
# COMPACT_ATOMS: atom_id res chain seq x y z
N GLU A 1 8.73 -15.38 -18.66
CA GLU A 1 7.67 -14.45 -19.11
C GLU A 1 7.39 -13.42 -18.03
N LYS A 2 7.20 -12.17 -18.42
CA LYS A 2 6.73 -11.14 -17.48
C LYS A 2 5.26 -11.39 -17.16
N PRO A 3 4.86 -11.35 -15.89
CA PRO A 3 3.44 -11.50 -15.53
C PRO A 3 2.60 -10.39 -16.15
N LYS A 4 1.37 -10.69 -16.47
CA LYS A 4 0.38 -9.72 -16.96
C LYS A 4 -0.82 -9.72 -16.00
N PRO A 5 -1.20 -8.57 -15.45
CA PRO A 5 -0.52 -7.26 -15.54
C PRO A 5 0.83 -7.23 -14.82
N VAL A 6 1.71 -6.29 -15.20
CA VAL A 6 2.97 -6.05 -14.49
C VAL A 6 2.64 -5.33 -13.19
N LEU A 7 2.61 -6.07 -12.10
CA LEU A 7 2.33 -5.56 -10.74
C LEU A 7 3.60 -5.64 -9.88
N HIS A 8 3.70 -4.74 -8.92
CA HIS A 8 4.71 -4.78 -7.87
C HIS A 8 4.06 -5.13 -6.53
N PRO A 9 4.75 -5.93 -5.71
CA PRO A 9 6.00 -6.62 -5.98
C PRO A 9 5.83 -7.81 -6.94
N THR A 10 6.88 -8.19 -7.66
CA THR A 10 6.96 -9.42 -8.45
C THR A 10 8.15 -10.26 -7.99
N PHE A 11 7.90 -11.47 -7.55
CA PHE A 11 8.92 -12.41 -7.10
C PHE A 11 9.08 -13.55 -8.11
N LEU A 12 10.34 -13.94 -8.34
CA LEU A 12 10.67 -15.09 -9.18
C LEU A 12 10.97 -16.29 -8.27
N PHE A 13 10.17 -17.33 -8.39
CA PHE A 13 10.34 -18.57 -7.65
C PHE A 13 10.82 -19.69 -8.57
N GLU A 14 11.91 -20.34 -8.19
CA GLU A 14 12.40 -21.54 -8.84
C GLU A 14 11.77 -22.78 -8.19
N ASN A 15 11.30 -23.72 -8.99
CA ASN A 15 10.81 -25.03 -8.54
C ASN A 15 11.93 -26.09 -8.58
N SER A 16 11.61 -27.34 -8.17
CA SER A 16 12.55 -28.46 -8.17
C SER A 16 13.10 -28.84 -9.56
N GLU A 17 12.39 -28.47 -10.61
CA GLU A 17 12.79 -28.69 -12.01
C GLU A 17 13.58 -27.51 -12.61
N LYS A 18 14.02 -26.57 -11.76
CA LYS A 18 14.69 -25.31 -12.16
C LYS A 18 13.84 -24.41 -13.07
N LYS A 19 12.54 -24.62 -13.11
CA LYS A 19 11.62 -23.74 -13.83
C LYS A 19 11.28 -22.52 -12.95
N ILE A 20 11.46 -21.33 -13.54
CA ILE A 20 11.15 -20.07 -12.86
C ILE A 20 9.69 -19.68 -13.12
N THR A 21 8.98 -19.38 -12.03
CA THR A 21 7.61 -18.86 -12.07
C THR A 21 7.56 -17.49 -11.42
N ALA A 22 7.01 -16.51 -12.12
CA ALA A 22 6.77 -15.19 -11.56
C ALA A 22 5.44 -15.18 -10.79
N VAL A 23 5.47 -14.65 -9.57
CA VAL A 23 4.29 -14.42 -8.73
C VAL A 23 4.23 -12.93 -8.42
N THR A 24 3.08 -12.32 -8.68
CA THR A 24 2.78 -10.92 -8.39
C THR A 24 1.79 -10.84 -7.25
N ASP A 25 1.66 -9.65 -6.65
CA ASP A 25 0.81 -9.38 -5.51
C ASP A 25 1.40 -9.87 -4.17
N SER A 26 1.28 -9.02 -3.13
CA SER A 26 1.86 -9.29 -1.80
C SER A 26 1.25 -10.51 -1.14
N THR A 27 -0.06 -10.66 -1.16
CA THR A 27 -0.77 -11.76 -0.50
C THR A 27 -0.34 -13.15 -0.99
N PRO A 28 -0.41 -13.49 -2.29
CA PRO A 28 0.08 -14.79 -2.76
C PRO A 28 1.59 -14.98 -2.57
N ILE A 29 2.39 -13.92 -2.63
CA ILE A 29 3.83 -13.99 -2.34
C ILE A 29 4.06 -14.37 -0.88
N ILE A 30 3.39 -13.69 0.07
CA ILE A 30 3.47 -14.00 1.50
C ILE A 30 3.08 -15.46 1.75
N ARG A 31 1.94 -15.93 1.21
CA ARG A 31 1.50 -17.34 1.38
C ARG A 31 2.53 -18.33 0.88
N LYS A 32 3.18 -18.03 -0.25
CA LYS A 32 4.22 -18.89 -0.81
C LYS A 32 5.52 -18.86 0.01
N LEU A 33 5.90 -17.71 0.55
CA LEU A 33 7.06 -17.60 1.44
C LEU A 33 6.79 -18.32 2.78
N GLU A 34 5.62 -18.17 3.38
CA GLU A 34 5.20 -18.86 4.60
C GLU A 34 5.27 -20.39 4.45
N SER A 35 4.91 -20.93 3.27
CA SER A 35 5.03 -22.36 3.01
C SER A 35 6.48 -22.87 2.90
N LYS A 36 7.43 -21.97 2.59
CA LYS A 36 8.85 -22.31 2.45
C LYS A 36 9.67 -22.04 3.72
N PHE A 37 9.30 -21.03 4.50
CA PHE A 37 10.06 -20.53 5.65
C PHE A 37 9.20 -20.55 6.92
N MET A 38 9.15 -21.71 7.58
CA MET A 38 8.22 -21.95 8.71
C MET A 38 8.72 -21.40 10.05
N SER A 39 10.00 -21.05 10.17
CA SER A 39 10.62 -20.71 11.47
C SER A 39 10.25 -19.33 12.02
N ARG A 40 9.84 -18.40 11.19
CA ARG A 40 9.52 -17.00 11.54
C ARG A 40 8.24 -16.53 10.87
N SER A 41 7.18 -17.34 11.00
CA SER A 41 5.89 -17.06 10.36
C SER A 41 5.34 -15.69 10.74
N THR A 42 4.83 -14.96 9.75
CA THR A 42 4.05 -13.73 9.91
C THR A 42 2.55 -14.02 10.02
N ILE A 43 2.17 -15.28 9.93
CA ILE A 43 0.78 -15.74 10.10
C ILE A 43 0.63 -16.35 11.49
N PRO A 44 -0.26 -15.81 12.35
CA PRO A 44 -0.51 -16.35 13.68
C PRO A 44 -0.95 -17.83 13.66
N SER A 45 -0.44 -18.65 14.59
CA SER A 45 -0.83 -20.05 14.74
C SER A 45 -2.23 -20.21 15.36
N ASN A 46 -2.62 -19.30 16.26
CA ASN A 46 -3.96 -19.27 16.83
C ASN A 46 -5.01 -19.00 15.74
N PRO A 47 -6.05 -19.82 15.58
CA PRO A 47 -7.00 -19.69 14.48
C PRO A 47 -7.81 -18.38 14.51
N VAL A 48 -8.12 -17.83 15.68
CA VAL A 48 -8.83 -16.54 15.81
C VAL A 48 -7.93 -15.40 15.37
N LEU A 49 -6.68 -15.36 15.87
CA LEU A 49 -5.71 -14.33 15.46
C LEU A 49 -5.36 -14.46 13.98
N ARG A 50 -5.32 -15.67 13.43
CA ARG A 50 -5.11 -15.91 12.00
C ARG A 50 -6.24 -15.32 11.16
N PHE A 51 -7.48 -15.53 11.57
CA PHE A 51 -8.65 -14.94 10.90
C PHE A 51 -8.57 -13.39 10.95
N LEU A 52 -8.30 -12.84 12.13
CA LEU A 52 -8.15 -11.39 12.29
C LEU A 52 -6.98 -10.85 11.45
N ASN A 53 -5.86 -11.58 11.38
CA ASN A 53 -4.74 -11.20 10.54
C ASN A 53 -5.15 -11.10 9.07
N TYR A 54 -5.85 -12.07 8.53
CA TYR A 54 -6.29 -12.04 7.14
C TYR A 54 -7.27 -10.90 6.87
N LEU A 55 -8.22 -10.67 7.79
CA LEU A 55 -9.16 -9.57 7.69
C LEU A 55 -8.47 -8.20 7.72
N LEU A 56 -7.49 -8.03 8.61
CA LEU A 56 -6.74 -6.78 8.73
C LEU A 56 -5.73 -6.59 7.59
N GLU A 57 -5.12 -7.68 7.09
CA GLU A 57 -4.27 -7.64 5.90
C GLU A 57 -5.06 -7.14 4.68
N ASP A 58 -6.23 -7.75 4.43
CA ASP A 58 -7.14 -7.34 3.35
C ASP A 58 -7.59 -5.87 3.53
N TYR A 59 -7.95 -5.48 4.76
CA TYR A 59 -8.31 -4.09 5.04
C TYR A 59 -7.15 -3.12 4.78
N GLY A 60 -5.93 -3.45 5.20
CA GLY A 60 -4.75 -2.62 4.97
C GLY A 60 -4.45 -2.45 3.48
N ASP A 61 -4.47 -3.54 2.73
CA ASP A 61 -4.16 -3.55 1.30
C ASP A 61 -5.27 -2.89 0.46
N GLU A 62 -6.54 -3.26 0.68
CA GLU A 62 -7.64 -2.86 -0.20
C GLU A 62 -8.30 -1.54 0.22
N TRP A 63 -8.37 -1.26 1.52
CA TRP A 63 -8.98 -0.02 2.04
C TRP A 63 -7.94 1.04 2.38
N GLY A 64 -6.79 0.67 2.90
CA GLY A 64 -5.67 1.57 3.13
C GLY A 64 -5.22 2.26 1.84
N THR A 65 -5.16 1.53 0.75
CA THR A 65 -4.91 2.06 -0.60
C THR A 65 -5.88 3.16 -1.01
N LYS A 66 -7.17 3.07 -0.61
CA LYS A 66 -8.17 4.10 -0.94
C LYS A 66 -7.91 5.41 -0.20
N PHE A 67 -7.49 5.34 1.07
CA PHE A 67 -7.04 6.53 1.81
C PHE A 67 -5.82 7.15 1.14
N MET A 68 -4.79 6.34 0.86
CA MET A 68 -3.56 6.81 0.23
C MET A 68 -3.83 7.46 -1.13
N PHE A 69 -4.64 6.84 -1.97
CA PHE A 69 -4.97 7.39 -3.27
C PHE A 69 -5.81 8.68 -3.18
N HIS A 70 -6.76 8.74 -2.22
CA HIS A 70 -7.54 9.94 -1.96
C HIS A 70 -6.65 11.11 -1.58
N TYR A 71 -5.87 11.00 -0.51
CA TYR A 71 -5.01 12.09 -0.06
C TYR A 71 -4.03 12.53 -1.14
N ARG A 72 -3.37 11.62 -1.81
CA ARG A 72 -2.37 11.93 -2.86
C ARG A 72 -2.94 12.68 -4.07
N TRP A 73 -4.22 12.52 -4.38
CA TRP A 73 -4.80 13.02 -5.62
C TRP A 73 -6.07 13.86 -5.42
N TYR A 74 -6.32 14.39 -4.22
CA TYR A 74 -7.51 15.19 -3.93
C TYR A 74 -7.21 16.66 -3.69
N ASP A 75 -6.21 16.99 -2.88
CA ASP A 75 -5.78 18.36 -2.61
C ASP A 75 -4.70 18.81 -3.60
N ASP A 76 -4.74 20.07 -4.01
CA ASP A 76 -3.81 20.62 -5.00
C ASP A 76 -2.33 20.52 -4.55
N LYS A 77 -2.06 20.62 -3.25
CA LYS A 77 -0.70 20.49 -2.69
C LYS A 77 -0.16 19.07 -2.85
N ASP A 78 -1.00 18.07 -2.58
CA ASP A 78 -0.62 16.67 -2.73
C ASP A 78 -0.47 16.28 -4.20
N ILE A 79 -1.36 16.78 -5.07
CA ILE A 79 -1.28 16.59 -6.52
C ILE A 79 0.03 17.17 -7.06
N ASP A 80 0.38 18.39 -6.62
CA ASP A 80 1.62 19.07 -7.01
C ASP A 80 2.85 18.27 -6.56
N ASN A 81 2.86 17.86 -5.30
CA ASN A 81 3.93 17.06 -4.69
C ASN A 81 4.10 15.71 -5.41
N ALA A 82 3.04 14.93 -5.52
CA ALA A 82 3.08 13.61 -6.15
C ALA A 82 3.42 13.70 -7.64
N GLY A 83 2.83 14.64 -8.34
CA GLY A 83 3.13 14.90 -9.75
C GLY A 83 4.60 15.25 -9.99
N THR A 84 5.25 15.91 -9.03
CA THR A 84 6.67 16.27 -9.10
C THR A 84 7.58 15.11 -8.70
N LEU A 85 7.34 14.50 -7.54
CA LEU A 85 8.25 13.52 -6.96
C LEU A 85 8.19 12.15 -7.65
N LEU A 86 7.02 11.68 -8.06
CA LEU A 86 6.90 10.35 -8.69
C LEU A 86 7.72 10.21 -9.98
N PRO A 87 7.72 11.19 -10.92
CA PRO A 87 8.63 11.14 -12.06
C PRO A 87 10.11 11.19 -11.67
N LEU A 88 10.48 11.98 -10.66
CA LEU A 88 11.86 12.12 -10.20
C LEU A 88 12.38 10.84 -9.52
N TYR A 89 11.54 10.10 -8.80
CA TYR A 89 11.91 8.78 -8.28
C TYR A 89 12.20 7.76 -9.39
N ALA A 90 11.49 7.87 -10.51
CA ALA A 90 11.73 7.01 -11.67
C ALA A 90 13.00 7.43 -12.44
N ASN A 91 13.27 8.72 -12.53
CA ASN A 91 14.44 9.29 -13.18
C ASN A 91 14.80 10.65 -12.59
N SER A 92 15.87 10.71 -11.80
CA SER A 92 16.35 11.94 -11.15
C SER A 92 17.09 12.91 -12.07
N THR A 93 17.34 12.53 -13.33
CA THR A 93 18.08 13.35 -14.31
C THR A 93 17.18 14.08 -15.31
N LEU A 94 15.86 14.14 -15.05
CA LEU A 94 14.90 14.85 -15.90
C LEU A 94 15.22 16.34 -15.97
N THR A 95 15.14 16.91 -17.17
CA THR A 95 15.12 18.36 -17.34
C THR A 95 13.81 18.94 -16.80
N ASN A 96 13.78 20.23 -16.52
CA ASN A 96 12.57 20.92 -16.05
C ASN A 96 11.38 20.76 -17.01
N GLU A 97 11.64 20.77 -18.32
CA GLU A 97 10.61 20.59 -19.35
C GLU A 97 10.05 19.17 -19.34
N GLU A 98 10.94 18.16 -19.30
CA GLU A 98 10.53 16.74 -19.20
C GLU A 98 9.76 16.47 -17.92
N LEU A 99 10.20 17.03 -16.80
CA LEU A 99 9.52 16.92 -15.51
C LEU A 99 8.11 17.52 -15.58
N SER A 100 7.98 18.74 -16.11
CA SER A 100 6.68 19.40 -16.27
C SER A 100 5.71 18.56 -17.10
N HIS A 101 6.17 18.04 -18.24
CA HIS A 101 5.35 17.17 -19.09
C HIS A 101 4.93 15.87 -18.40
N LYS A 102 5.86 15.22 -17.69
CA LYS A 102 5.55 13.97 -16.95
C LYS A 102 4.62 14.22 -15.77
N LYS A 103 4.81 15.32 -15.06
CA LYS A 103 3.94 15.78 -13.97
C LYS A 103 2.51 15.94 -14.43
N GLU A 104 2.29 16.69 -15.49
CA GLU A 104 0.97 16.91 -16.06
C GLU A 104 0.31 15.59 -16.48
N LYS A 105 1.05 14.74 -17.20
CA LYS A 105 0.57 13.45 -17.68
C LYS A 105 0.16 12.52 -16.54
N ILE A 106 0.95 12.42 -15.46
CA ILE A 106 0.62 11.57 -14.33
C ILE A 106 -0.57 12.15 -13.55
N ALA A 107 -0.59 13.46 -13.31
CA ALA A 107 -1.70 14.11 -12.61
C ALA A 107 -3.02 13.91 -13.34
N GLN A 108 -3.09 14.21 -14.62
CA GLN A 108 -4.30 14.01 -15.46
C GLN A 108 -4.78 12.56 -15.41
N ARG A 109 -3.87 11.59 -15.56
CA ARG A 109 -4.21 10.17 -15.49
C ARG A 109 -4.82 9.79 -14.15
N GLN A 110 -4.26 10.25 -13.04
CA GLN A 110 -4.70 9.84 -11.71
C GLN A 110 -5.97 10.58 -11.28
N LEU A 111 -6.07 11.87 -11.60
CA LEU A 111 -7.31 12.64 -11.36
C LEU A 111 -8.51 12.01 -12.09
N GLY A 112 -8.30 11.54 -13.32
CA GLY A 112 -9.33 10.80 -14.07
C GLY A 112 -9.73 9.46 -13.42
N ARG A 113 -9.05 9.01 -12.35
CA ARG A 113 -9.25 7.71 -11.70
C ARG A 113 -9.65 7.80 -10.21
N VAL A 114 -9.76 8.98 -9.63
CA VAL A 114 -10.12 9.15 -8.20
C VAL A 114 -11.49 8.53 -7.88
N TRP A 115 -12.37 8.44 -8.85
CA TRP A 115 -13.66 7.78 -8.72
C TRP A 115 -13.56 6.28 -8.40
N VAL A 116 -12.48 5.59 -8.84
CA VAL A 116 -12.26 4.15 -8.59
C VAL A 116 -12.17 3.86 -7.10
N VAL A 117 -11.59 4.78 -6.33
CA VAL A 117 -11.50 4.69 -4.86
C VAL A 117 -12.69 5.35 -4.16
N GLY A 118 -13.70 5.77 -4.92
CA GLY A 118 -14.89 6.42 -4.38
C GLY A 118 -14.68 7.86 -3.91
N SER A 119 -13.53 8.49 -4.26
CA SER A 119 -13.19 9.85 -3.85
C SER A 119 -13.93 10.90 -4.68
N ASN A 120 -14.65 11.78 -4.02
CA ASN A 120 -15.33 12.93 -4.58
C ASN A 120 -15.70 13.92 -3.46
N LYS A 121 -16.23 15.09 -3.81
CA LYS A 121 -16.60 16.15 -2.84
C LYS A 121 -17.60 15.70 -1.75
N LYS A 122 -18.46 14.72 -2.03
CA LYS A 122 -19.43 14.20 -1.03
C LYS A 122 -18.78 13.21 -0.08
N THR A 123 -17.86 12.38 -0.58
CA THR A 123 -17.21 11.31 0.19
C THR A 123 -15.93 11.75 0.87
N ALA A 124 -15.27 12.82 0.43
CA ALA A 124 -14.02 13.30 1.03
C ALA A 124 -14.10 13.49 2.55
N PRO A 125 -15.13 14.13 3.14
CA PRO A 125 -15.24 14.24 4.60
C PRO A 125 -15.37 12.89 5.31
N LEU A 126 -16.03 11.92 4.68
CA LEU A 126 -16.18 10.57 5.21
C LEU A 126 -14.85 9.81 5.18
N ILE A 127 -14.10 9.94 4.08
CA ILE A 127 -12.77 9.32 3.93
C ILE A 127 -11.83 9.86 5.01
N ASP A 128 -11.79 11.19 5.21
CA ASP A 128 -10.98 11.84 6.25
C ASP A 128 -11.38 11.36 7.66
N GLN A 129 -12.68 11.30 7.95
CA GLN A 129 -13.18 10.79 9.22
C GLN A 129 -12.79 9.33 9.45
N CYS A 130 -12.93 8.48 8.45
CA CYS A 130 -12.55 7.07 8.53
C CYS A 130 -11.04 6.90 8.73
N PHE A 131 -10.22 7.68 8.01
CA PHE A 131 -8.78 7.67 8.16
C PHE A 131 -8.36 8.07 9.59
N LYS A 132 -8.85 9.20 10.11
CA LYS A 132 -8.58 9.65 11.48
C LYS A 132 -9.02 8.62 12.52
N LYS A 133 -10.15 7.97 12.30
CA LYS A 133 -10.64 6.92 13.20
C LYS A 133 -9.72 5.71 13.23
N ILE A 134 -9.25 5.23 12.06
CA ILE A 134 -8.33 4.08 12.04
C ILE A 134 -6.99 4.43 12.68
N ILE A 135 -6.44 5.62 12.42
CA ILE A 135 -5.21 6.08 13.08
C ILE A 135 -5.37 6.10 14.59
N SER A 136 -6.48 6.63 15.13
CA SER A 136 -6.75 6.64 16.57
C SER A 136 -6.88 5.23 17.16
N ILE A 137 -7.48 4.29 16.43
CA ILE A 137 -7.57 2.88 16.85
C ILE A 137 -6.18 2.25 16.90
N LEU A 138 -5.36 2.47 15.87
CA LEU A 138 -4.00 1.96 15.80
C LEU A 138 -3.13 2.53 16.92
N GLU A 139 -3.18 3.84 17.16
CA GLU A 139 -2.47 4.50 18.24
C GLU A 139 -2.82 3.89 19.61
N ASN A 140 -4.10 3.72 19.92
CA ASN A 140 -4.55 3.08 21.15
C ASN A 140 -4.08 1.61 21.25
N ASN A 141 -4.06 0.87 20.17
CA ASN A 141 -3.55 -0.51 20.17
C ASN A 141 -2.05 -0.54 20.47
N PHE A 142 -1.27 0.34 19.86
CA PHE A 142 0.18 0.38 20.01
C PHE A 142 0.67 0.90 21.38
N ILE A 143 -0.20 1.45 22.21
CA ILE A 143 0.11 1.70 23.62
C ILE A 143 0.40 0.38 24.38
N ASN A 144 -0.33 -0.68 24.02
CA ASN A 144 -0.27 -1.95 24.75
C ASN A 144 0.52 -3.04 23.99
N PHE A 145 0.58 -2.95 22.69
CA PHE A 145 1.19 -3.97 21.82
C PHE A 145 2.13 -3.32 20.81
N PRO A 146 3.33 -3.89 20.61
CA PRO A 146 4.27 -3.37 19.60
C PRO A 146 3.82 -3.62 18.15
N PHE A 147 2.86 -4.53 17.94
CA PHE A 147 2.28 -4.88 16.63
C PHE A 147 0.77 -5.08 16.75
N LEU A 148 0.08 -5.11 15.61
CA LEU A 148 -1.39 -5.20 15.55
C LEU A 148 -1.98 -6.35 16.38
N LEU A 149 -1.35 -7.52 16.35
CA LEU A 149 -1.86 -8.75 16.98
C LEU A 149 -0.98 -9.24 18.13
N GLY A 150 -0.14 -8.39 18.71
CA GLY A 150 0.65 -8.73 19.91
C GLY A 150 2.12 -8.39 19.81
N SER A 151 3.00 -9.34 20.21
CA SER A 151 4.44 -9.12 20.38
C SER A 151 5.28 -9.35 19.12
N ARG A 152 4.69 -9.78 18.01
CA ARG A 152 5.36 -10.07 16.75
C ARG A 152 4.63 -9.48 15.57
N PRO A 153 5.36 -9.01 14.52
CA PRO A 153 4.71 -8.54 13.32
C PRO A 153 3.98 -9.68 12.61
N SER A 154 2.83 -9.36 12.07
CA SER A 154 1.99 -10.22 11.23
C SER A 154 1.91 -9.67 9.81
N SER A 155 1.35 -10.42 8.87
CA SER A 155 1.17 -9.90 7.50
C SER A 155 0.28 -8.66 7.45
N ALA A 156 -0.65 -8.51 8.39
CA ALA A 156 -1.46 -7.31 8.54
C ALA A 156 -0.63 -6.06 8.87
N ASP A 157 0.41 -6.17 9.71
CA ASP A 157 1.28 -5.05 10.04
C ASP A 157 2.00 -4.53 8.78
N PHE A 158 2.45 -5.42 7.90
CA PHE A 158 3.09 -5.03 6.64
C PHE A 158 2.11 -4.38 5.67
N ALA A 159 0.87 -4.86 5.58
CA ALA A 159 -0.17 -4.26 4.75
C ALA A 159 -0.47 -2.82 5.19
N PHE A 160 -0.72 -2.58 6.48
CA PHE A 160 -0.92 -1.24 7.01
C PHE A 160 0.31 -0.34 6.82
N PHE A 161 1.51 -0.85 7.12
CA PHE A 161 2.75 -0.10 6.93
C PHE A 161 2.93 0.34 5.48
N GLY A 162 2.67 -0.54 4.52
CA GLY A 162 2.80 -0.25 3.10
C GLY A 162 1.98 0.97 2.65
N GLN A 163 0.81 1.18 3.22
CA GLN A 163 -0.07 2.30 2.87
C GLN A 163 0.18 3.54 3.74
N LEU A 164 0.26 3.37 5.06
CA LEU A 164 0.37 4.49 6.00
C LEU A 164 1.73 5.19 5.92
N SER A 165 2.82 4.45 5.69
CA SER A 165 4.15 5.04 5.54
C SER A 165 4.25 5.95 4.31
N GLN A 166 3.48 5.67 3.27
CA GLN A 166 3.42 6.53 2.09
C GLN A 166 2.71 7.85 2.39
N LEU A 167 1.61 7.82 3.15
CA LEU A 167 0.90 9.02 3.55
C LEU A 167 1.82 9.95 4.38
N VAL A 168 2.32 9.46 5.51
CA VAL A 168 3.14 10.26 6.45
C VAL A 168 4.49 10.67 5.86
N GLY A 169 5.09 9.83 5.02
CA GLY A 169 6.43 10.07 4.47
C GLY A 169 6.46 10.79 3.12
N PHE A 170 5.31 10.96 2.46
CA PHE A 170 5.28 11.41 1.08
C PHE A 170 4.25 12.52 0.82
N ASP A 171 3.03 12.38 1.31
CA ASP A 171 1.93 13.30 1.01
C ASP A 171 1.86 14.43 2.06
N PRO A 172 1.68 15.72 1.67
CA PRO A 172 1.75 16.87 2.59
C PRO A 172 0.55 17.05 3.53
N THR A 173 -0.62 16.53 3.20
CA THR A 173 -1.86 16.86 3.93
C THR A 173 -2.35 15.83 4.95
N PRO A 174 -2.06 14.51 4.85
CA PRO A 174 -2.47 13.54 5.85
C PRO A 174 -1.75 13.58 7.18
#